data_cbaa29b8ee78b29a066100c6a2f92b6a
#
_entry.id   cbaa29b8ee78b29a066100c6a2f92b6a
#
_cell.length_a   1.000
_cell.length_b   1.000
_cell.length_c   1.000
_cell.angle_alpha   90.00
_cell.angle_beta   90.00
_cell.angle_gamma   90.00
#
_symmetry.space_group_name_H-M   'P 1'
#
loop_
_entity.id
_entity.type
_entity.pdbx_description
1 polymer ?
#
loop_
_entity_poly.entity_id
_entity_poly.type
_entity_poly.pdbx_seq_one_letter_code
_entity_poly.pdbx_strand_id
1 'polypeptide(L)'
;MKYLWGIFRRDMRHATSNVIALIVSMGLVIVPALYAWFNIAASWDPYGNTKALKVAVANVDSGYKSELIPVRINVGETVLSALRANHQLNWQFVDSVKAVDGVKSGKYYAAIVIPKSFSADMMTLFSPTVKHATLKYYLNEKINPIAPHITHGLSIR
;
A
#
# COMPACT_ATOMS: atom_id res chain seq x y z
N MET A 1 -6.41 21.46 51.02
CA MET A 1 -7.05 21.59 49.68
C MET A 1 -7.64 22.97 49.39
N LYS A 2 -8.21 23.69 50.35
CA LYS A 2 -8.81 25.03 50.11
C LYS A 2 -7.79 26.08 49.60
N TYR A 3 -6.54 26.04 50.07
CA TYR A 3 -5.50 26.97 49.61
C TYR A 3 -5.07 26.77 48.16
N LEU A 4 -4.96 25.52 47.70
CA LEU A 4 -4.61 25.20 46.29
C LEU A 4 -5.70 25.69 45.33
N TRP A 5 -6.96 25.52 45.70
CA TRP A 5 -8.10 26.02 44.89
C TRP A 5 -8.15 27.54 44.82
N GLY A 6 -7.79 28.23 45.91
CA GLY A 6 -7.67 29.70 45.93
C GLY A 6 -6.58 30.22 45.01
N ILE A 7 -5.41 29.59 45.01
CA ILE A 7 -4.30 29.93 44.11
C ILE A 7 -4.71 29.67 42.63
N PHE A 8 -5.21 28.51 42.34
CA PHE A 8 -5.68 28.18 41.00
C PHE A 8 -6.71 29.17 40.42
N ARG A 9 -7.71 29.53 41.25
CA ARG A 9 -8.75 30.51 40.84
C ARG A 9 -8.18 31.90 40.59
N ARG A 10 -7.19 32.31 41.40
CA ARG A 10 -6.50 33.59 41.25
C ARG A 10 -5.66 33.62 39.97
N ASP A 11 -4.87 32.56 39.72
CA ASP A 11 -4.03 32.45 38.54
C ASP A 11 -4.84 32.37 37.26
N MET A 12 -5.94 31.64 37.28
CA MET A 12 -6.89 31.57 36.17
C MET A 12 -7.50 32.94 35.86
N ARG A 13 -7.86 33.71 36.90
CA ARG A 13 -8.38 35.05 36.72
C ARG A 13 -7.35 36.01 36.15
N HIS A 14 -6.10 35.90 36.58
CA HIS A 14 -4.99 36.72 36.04
C HIS A 14 -4.68 36.36 34.59
N ALA A 15 -4.67 35.06 34.25
CA ALA A 15 -4.46 34.60 32.86
C ALA A 15 -5.57 35.07 31.92
N THR A 16 -6.83 35.05 32.37
CA THR A 16 -7.99 35.47 31.54
C THR A 16 -8.24 36.97 31.51
N SER A 17 -7.71 37.77 32.46
CA SER A 17 -7.87 39.23 32.48
C SER A 17 -6.85 39.99 31.61
N ASN A 18 -5.77 39.34 31.21
CA ASN A 18 -4.78 39.92 30.31
C ASN A 18 -4.98 39.37 28.89
N VAL A 19 -5.35 40.27 27.95
CA VAL A 19 -5.62 39.90 26.54
C VAL A 19 -4.41 39.20 25.89
N ILE A 20 -3.20 39.67 26.18
CA ILE A 20 -1.97 39.04 25.63
C ILE A 20 -1.77 37.61 26.19
N ALA A 21 -1.95 37.46 27.50
CA ALA A 21 -1.85 36.14 28.13
C ALA A 21 -2.92 35.17 27.60
N LEU A 22 -4.13 35.66 27.33
CA LEU A 22 -5.20 34.88 26.74
C LEU A 22 -4.84 34.40 25.33
N ILE A 23 -4.33 35.31 24.47
CA ILE A 23 -3.94 34.97 23.09
C ILE A 23 -2.81 33.93 23.10
N VAL A 24 -1.79 34.11 23.94
CA VAL A 24 -0.67 33.18 24.06
C VAL A 24 -1.17 31.80 24.54
N SER A 25 -2.02 31.79 25.58
CA SER A 25 -2.59 30.53 26.11
C SER A 25 -3.47 29.80 25.08
N MET A 26 -4.30 30.54 24.34
CA MET A 26 -5.08 29.96 23.24
C MET A 26 -4.18 29.42 22.13
N GLY A 27 -3.14 30.14 21.73
CA GLY A 27 -2.17 29.67 20.76
C GLY A 27 -1.47 28.38 21.19
N LEU A 28 -1.08 28.29 22.46
CA LEU A 28 -0.42 27.12 23.03
C LEU A 28 -1.31 25.88 23.03
N VAL A 29 -2.62 26.04 23.13
CA VAL A 29 -3.59 24.93 23.08
C VAL A 29 -4.01 24.62 21.65
N ILE A 30 -4.32 25.65 20.86
CA ILE A 30 -4.88 25.47 19.52
C ILE A 30 -3.83 24.90 18.54
N VAL A 31 -2.58 25.38 18.58
CA VAL A 31 -1.55 24.95 17.62
C VAL A 31 -1.23 23.46 17.75
N PRO A 32 -0.95 22.90 18.94
CA PRO A 32 -0.74 21.46 19.11
C PRO A 32 -2.00 20.64 18.77
N ALA A 33 -3.18 21.15 19.12
CA ALA A 33 -4.44 20.45 18.80
C ALA A 33 -4.69 20.37 17.29
N LEU A 34 -4.45 21.45 16.55
CA LEU A 34 -4.52 21.46 15.08
C LEU A 34 -3.47 20.54 14.47
N TYR A 35 -2.24 20.56 14.96
CA TYR A 35 -1.18 19.68 14.50
C TYR A 35 -1.58 18.22 14.67
N ALA A 36 -2.07 17.85 15.86
CA ALA A 36 -2.55 16.49 16.13
C ALA A 36 -3.72 16.13 15.21
N TRP A 37 -4.69 17.04 15.03
CA TRP A 37 -5.84 16.85 14.14
C TRP A 37 -5.42 16.61 12.70
N PHE A 38 -4.51 17.44 12.14
CA PHE A 38 -4.03 17.27 10.78
C PHE A 38 -3.28 15.95 10.59
N ASN A 39 -2.47 15.53 11.56
CA ASN A 39 -1.78 14.24 11.51
C ASN A 39 -2.77 13.08 11.53
N ILE A 40 -3.77 13.13 12.40
CA ILE A 40 -4.82 12.11 12.48
C ILE A 40 -5.62 12.10 11.18
N ALA A 41 -6.05 13.25 10.67
CA ALA A 41 -6.81 13.34 9.44
C ALA A 41 -6.04 12.84 8.22
N ALA A 42 -4.74 13.14 8.13
CA ALA A 42 -3.85 12.65 7.07
C ALA A 42 -3.64 11.12 7.13
N SER A 43 -3.66 10.55 8.34
CA SER A 43 -3.44 9.11 8.57
C SER A 43 -4.75 8.31 8.70
N TRP A 44 -5.91 8.97 8.64
CA TRP A 44 -7.20 8.34 8.91
C TRP A 44 -7.58 7.29 7.88
N ASP A 45 -7.24 7.53 6.63
CA ASP A 45 -7.49 6.57 5.55
C ASP A 45 -6.29 6.50 4.58
N PRO A 46 -5.19 5.82 4.98
CA PRO A 46 -4.03 5.64 4.11
C PRO A 46 -4.36 4.80 2.87
N TYR A 47 -5.44 4.01 2.92
CA TYR A 47 -5.87 3.14 1.84
C TYR A 47 -6.88 3.80 0.88
N GLY A 48 -7.58 4.86 1.29
CA GLY A 48 -8.52 5.58 0.43
C GLY A 48 -7.85 6.23 -0.78
N ASN A 49 -6.61 6.66 -0.64
CA ASN A 49 -5.80 7.22 -1.73
C ASN A 49 -5.14 6.15 -2.63
N THR A 50 -5.14 4.87 -2.23
CA THR A 50 -4.53 3.80 -3.04
C THR A 50 -5.29 3.51 -4.33
N LYS A 51 -6.56 3.87 -4.42
CA LYS A 51 -7.36 3.80 -5.66
C LYS A 51 -6.79 4.64 -6.81
N ALA A 52 -6.00 5.68 -6.50
CA ALA A 52 -5.31 6.49 -7.50
C ALA A 52 -4.04 5.80 -8.04
N LEU A 53 -3.49 4.81 -7.31
CA LEU A 53 -2.28 4.12 -7.70
C LEU A 53 -2.55 3.13 -8.84
N LYS A 54 -2.02 3.44 -10.02
CA LYS A 54 -2.12 2.56 -11.19
C LYS A 54 -1.05 1.47 -11.09
N VAL A 55 -1.49 0.22 -10.98
CA VAL A 55 -0.61 -0.95 -10.98
C VAL A 55 -0.89 -1.78 -12.23
N ALA A 56 0.14 -1.99 -13.04
CA ALA A 56 0.04 -2.81 -14.24
C ALA A 56 0.13 -4.30 -13.88
N VAL A 57 -0.68 -5.12 -14.53
CA VAL A 57 -0.64 -6.58 -14.41
C VAL A 57 -0.56 -7.19 -15.80
N ALA A 58 0.45 -8.02 -16.00
CA ALA A 58 0.62 -8.77 -17.24
C ALA A 58 0.66 -10.27 -16.95
N ASN A 59 -0.17 -11.03 -17.65
CA ASN A 59 -0.17 -12.48 -17.58
C ASN A 59 0.40 -13.05 -18.87
N VAL A 60 1.53 -13.74 -18.78
CA VAL A 60 2.12 -14.52 -19.89
C VAL A 60 2.14 -16.02 -19.57
N ASP A 61 1.41 -16.43 -18.55
CA ASP A 61 1.32 -17.83 -18.14
C ASP A 61 0.73 -18.70 -19.25
N SER A 62 1.43 -19.78 -19.56
CA SER A 62 1.01 -20.76 -20.60
C SER A 62 -0.02 -21.77 -20.08
N GLY A 63 -0.31 -21.75 -18.78
CA GLY A 63 -1.08 -22.77 -18.10
C GLY A 63 -0.33 -24.10 -18.01
N TYR A 64 -0.92 -25.06 -17.33
CA TYR A 64 -0.42 -26.42 -17.16
C TYR A 64 -1.44 -27.43 -17.67
N LYS A 65 -1.00 -28.42 -18.42
CA LYS A 65 -1.80 -29.57 -18.85
C LYS A 65 -1.15 -30.83 -18.33
N SER A 66 -1.84 -31.55 -17.47
CA SER A 66 -1.40 -32.86 -16.99
C SER A 66 -1.74 -33.96 -17.99
N GLU A 67 -0.91 -34.99 -18.04
CA GLU A 67 -1.24 -36.23 -18.81
C GLU A 67 -2.39 -37.00 -18.14
N LEU A 68 -2.55 -36.86 -16.81
CA LEU A 68 -3.56 -37.57 -16.04
C LEU A 68 -4.95 -36.87 -16.10
N ILE A 69 -4.96 -35.59 -16.32
CA ILE A 69 -6.21 -34.78 -16.34
C ILE A 69 -6.23 -33.96 -17.64
N PRO A 70 -7.14 -34.25 -18.59
CA PRO A 70 -7.16 -33.59 -19.89
C PRO A 70 -7.64 -32.11 -19.82
N VAL A 71 -7.69 -31.51 -18.64
CA VAL A 71 -8.07 -30.11 -18.41
C VAL A 71 -6.85 -29.25 -18.28
N ARG A 72 -6.81 -28.15 -19.04
CA ARG A 72 -5.75 -27.14 -18.90
C ARG A 72 -6.05 -26.23 -17.71
N ILE A 73 -5.15 -26.22 -16.75
CA ILE A 73 -5.22 -25.36 -15.57
C ILE A 73 -4.37 -24.12 -15.84
N ASN A 74 -4.96 -22.91 -15.71
CA ASN A 74 -4.26 -21.66 -15.82
C ASN A 74 -4.45 -20.84 -14.52
N VAL A 75 -3.52 -21.01 -13.59
CA VAL A 75 -3.54 -20.33 -12.31
C VAL A 75 -3.33 -18.82 -12.49
N GLY A 76 -2.53 -18.41 -13.49
CA GLY A 76 -2.33 -17.02 -13.84
C GLY A 76 -3.63 -16.29 -14.20
N GLU A 77 -4.51 -16.94 -14.96
CA GLU A 77 -5.83 -16.37 -15.30
C GLU A 77 -6.76 -16.30 -14.08
N THR A 78 -6.68 -17.27 -13.17
CA THR A 78 -7.40 -17.24 -11.90
C THR A 78 -6.97 -16.04 -11.05
N VAL A 79 -5.66 -15.80 -10.97
CA VAL A 79 -5.12 -14.60 -10.28
C VAL A 79 -5.61 -13.32 -10.95
N LEU A 80 -5.59 -13.24 -12.28
CA LEU A 80 -6.11 -12.07 -13.00
C LEU A 80 -7.58 -11.81 -12.69
N SER A 81 -8.39 -12.87 -12.68
CA SER A 81 -9.83 -12.76 -12.39
C SER A 81 -10.07 -12.25 -10.96
N ALA A 82 -9.30 -12.73 -9.99
CA ALA A 82 -9.36 -12.24 -8.62
C ALA A 82 -8.94 -10.75 -8.51
N LEU A 83 -7.90 -10.33 -9.26
CA LEU A 83 -7.48 -8.93 -9.28
C LEU A 83 -8.50 -8.02 -9.98
N ARG A 84 -9.20 -8.50 -11.01
CA ARG A 84 -10.30 -7.75 -11.65
C ARG A 84 -11.46 -7.49 -10.69
N ALA A 85 -11.72 -8.40 -9.76
CA ALA A 85 -12.74 -8.24 -8.73
C ALA A 85 -12.28 -7.35 -7.55
N ASN A 86 -10.97 -7.05 -7.46
CA ASN A 86 -10.42 -6.24 -6.40
C ASN A 86 -10.40 -4.76 -6.79
N HIS A 87 -11.05 -3.90 -5.99
CA HIS A 87 -11.18 -2.46 -6.23
C HIS A 87 -10.32 -1.60 -5.29
N GLN A 88 -9.38 -2.20 -4.58
CA GLN A 88 -8.51 -1.47 -3.64
C GLN A 88 -7.43 -0.66 -4.36
N LEU A 89 -6.99 -1.12 -5.54
CA LEU A 89 -6.02 -0.46 -6.41
C LEU A 89 -6.60 -0.27 -7.80
N ASN A 90 -6.00 0.62 -8.58
CA ASN A 90 -6.35 0.82 -9.98
C ASN A 90 -5.55 -0.16 -10.87
N TRP A 91 -6.05 -1.39 -10.98
CA TRP A 91 -5.43 -2.44 -11.75
C TRP A 91 -5.54 -2.18 -13.25
N GLN A 92 -4.40 -2.19 -13.94
CA GLN A 92 -4.30 -2.00 -15.39
C GLN A 92 -3.77 -3.29 -16.02
N PHE A 93 -4.64 -4.00 -16.72
CA PHE A 93 -4.30 -5.26 -17.39
C PHE A 93 -3.72 -4.96 -18.77
N VAL A 94 -2.43 -5.20 -18.94
CA VAL A 94 -1.67 -4.85 -20.16
C VAL A 94 -0.64 -5.94 -20.47
N ASP A 95 -0.05 -5.88 -21.68
CA ASP A 95 1.04 -6.78 -22.05
C ASP A 95 2.30 -6.55 -21.21
N SER A 96 3.12 -7.58 -21.09
CA SER A 96 4.34 -7.54 -20.25
C SER A 96 5.31 -6.42 -20.64
N VAL A 97 5.46 -6.15 -21.95
CA VAL A 97 6.31 -5.06 -22.45
C VAL A 97 5.74 -3.71 -22.02
N LYS A 98 4.44 -3.48 -22.26
CA LYS A 98 3.75 -2.24 -21.87
C LYS A 98 3.73 -2.04 -20.37
N ALA A 99 3.65 -3.12 -19.58
CA ALA A 99 3.71 -3.06 -18.13
C ALA A 99 5.06 -2.52 -17.65
N VAL A 100 6.15 -3.10 -18.13
CA VAL A 100 7.52 -2.72 -17.74
C VAL A 100 7.86 -1.30 -18.22
N ASP A 101 7.56 -0.98 -19.48
CA ASP A 101 7.83 0.35 -20.04
C ASP A 101 6.97 1.43 -19.35
N GLY A 102 5.74 1.09 -18.97
CA GLY A 102 4.88 1.99 -18.22
C GLY A 102 5.41 2.30 -16.82
N VAL A 103 6.07 1.35 -16.15
CA VAL A 103 6.75 1.61 -14.88
C VAL A 103 7.98 2.50 -15.10
N LYS A 104 8.82 2.21 -16.11
CA LYS A 104 10.00 3.01 -16.42
C LYS A 104 9.65 4.46 -16.77
N SER A 105 8.57 4.67 -17.50
CA SER A 105 8.07 6.00 -17.89
C SER A 105 7.30 6.73 -16.78
N GLY A 106 7.03 6.09 -15.64
CA GLY A 106 6.26 6.68 -14.55
C GLY A 106 4.75 6.66 -14.76
N LYS A 107 4.25 6.00 -15.80
CA LYS A 107 2.82 5.83 -16.08
C LYS A 107 2.14 4.92 -15.04
N TYR A 108 2.86 3.89 -14.60
CA TYR A 108 2.43 2.96 -13.57
C TYR A 108 3.35 3.05 -12.37
N TYR A 109 2.77 2.94 -11.19
CA TYR A 109 3.51 2.90 -9.93
C TYR A 109 4.33 1.61 -9.80
N ALA A 110 3.71 0.50 -10.16
CA ALA A 110 4.32 -0.82 -10.15
C ALA A 110 3.76 -1.68 -11.29
N ALA A 111 4.48 -2.77 -11.61
CA ALA A 111 3.98 -3.80 -12.51
C ALA A 111 4.25 -5.18 -11.95
N ILE A 112 3.26 -6.06 -12.09
CA ILE A 112 3.34 -7.47 -11.76
C ILE A 112 3.28 -8.24 -13.07
N VAL A 113 4.28 -9.09 -13.33
CA VAL A 113 4.31 -9.95 -14.51
C VAL A 113 4.31 -11.40 -14.06
N ILE A 114 3.26 -12.12 -14.42
CA ILE A 114 3.11 -13.56 -14.20
C ILE A 114 3.87 -14.28 -15.32
N PRO A 115 4.94 -15.06 -15.03
CA PRO A 115 5.77 -15.69 -16.05
C PRO A 115 5.07 -16.89 -16.71
N LYS A 116 5.60 -17.35 -17.85
CA LYS A 116 5.04 -18.47 -18.64
C LYS A 116 4.95 -19.79 -17.87
N SER A 117 5.89 -20.05 -16.97
CA SER A 117 5.98 -21.27 -16.19
C SER A 117 5.15 -21.26 -14.91
N PHE A 118 4.43 -20.17 -14.61
CA PHE A 118 3.80 -19.97 -13.33
C PHE A 118 2.87 -21.12 -12.92
N SER A 119 1.92 -21.50 -13.78
CA SER A 119 1.03 -22.63 -13.53
C SER A 119 1.80 -23.96 -13.45
N ALA A 120 2.79 -24.17 -14.30
CA ALA A 120 3.60 -25.39 -14.28
C ALA A 120 4.39 -25.51 -12.97
N ASP A 121 5.02 -24.43 -12.52
CA ASP A 121 5.80 -24.39 -11.28
C ASP A 121 4.87 -24.59 -10.06
N MET A 122 3.68 -23.98 -10.04
CA MET A 122 2.68 -24.20 -8.99
C MET A 122 2.22 -25.65 -8.89
N MET A 123 2.09 -26.35 -10.03
CA MET A 123 1.68 -27.75 -10.03
C MET A 123 2.78 -28.71 -9.53
N THR A 124 4.04 -28.26 -9.44
CA THR A 124 5.12 -29.09 -8.85
C THR A 124 4.97 -29.28 -7.34
N LEU A 125 4.06 -28.55 -6.67
CA LEU A 125 3.73 -28.81 -5.25
C LEU A 125 3.25 -30.24 -5.01
N PHE A 126 2.70 -30.91 -6.04
CA PHE A 126 2.26 -32.31 -6.01
C PHE A 126 3.29 -33.27 -6.58
N SER A 127 4.51 -32.81 -6.85
CA SER A 127 5.62 -33.57 -7.42
C SER A 127 6.73 -33.81 -6.37
N PRO A 128 7.54 -34.88 -6.47
CA PRO A 128 8.69 -35.09 -5.60
C PRO A 128 9.73 -33.96 -5.64
N THR A 129 9.80 -33.22 -6.73
CA THR A 129 10.68 -32.04 -6.90
C THR A 129 9.86 -30.78 -6.98
N VAL A 130 9.81 -30.03 -5.88
CA VAL A 130 9.06 -28.74 -5.78
C VAL A 130 9.89 -27.63 -6.42
N LYS A 131 9.29 -26.92 -7.37
CA LYS A 131 9.81 -25.65 -7.89
C LYS A 131 8.95 -24.50 -7.36
N HIS A 132 9.59 -23.45 -6.89
CA HIS A 132 8.86 -22.26 -6.42
C HIS A 132 8.37 -21.44 -7.61
N ALA A 133 7.06 -21.23 -7.68
CA ALA A 133 6.48 -20.29 -8.63
C ALA A 133 6.88 -18.85 -8.22
N THR A 134 7.44 -18.10 -9.16
CA THR A 134 7.91 -16.73 -8.92
C THR A 134 7.09 -15.74 -9.71
N LEU A 135 6.80 -14.59 -9.10
CA LEU A 135 6.21 -13.43 -9.78
C LEU A 135 7.29 -12.39 -10.00
N LYS A 136 7.31 -11.78 -11.19
CA LYS A 136 8.21 -10.65 -11.46
C LYS A 136 7.52 -9.37 -11.07
N TYR A 137 8.13 -8.65 -10.13
CA TYR A 137 7.64 -7.37 -9.65
C TYR A 137 8.59 -6.24 -10.09
N TYR A 138 8.04 -5.19 -10.67
CA TYR A 138 8.76 -4.00 -11.10
C TYR A 138 8.17 -2.80 -10.37
N LEU A 139 9.02 -1.96 -9.80
CA LEU A 139 8.65 -0.77 -9.06
C LEU A 139 9.33 0.46 -9.64
N ASN A 140 8.65 1.59 -9.64
CA ASN A 140 9.26 2.86 -10.00
C ASN A 140 9.89 3.53 -8.76
N GLU A 141 11.17 3.25 -8.54
CA GLU A 141 11.94 3.78 -7.39
C GLU A 141 12.11 5.31 -7.45
N LYS A 142 11.97 5.92 -8.63
CA LYS A 142 12.08 7.38 -8.79
C LYS A 142 10.91 8.14 -8.15
N ILE A 143 9.75 7.50 -8.08
CA ILE A 143 8.53 8.12 -7.53
C ILE A 143 8.47 7.94 -6.01
N ASN A 144 8.99 6.82 -5.49
CA ASN A 144 8.96 6.55 -4.06
C ASN A 144 10.23 5.81 -3.62
N PRO A 145 11.25 6.52 -3.08
CA PRO A 145 12.49 5.92 -2.62
C PRO A 145 12.32 5.02 -1.37
N ILE A 146 11.16 5.08 -0.67
CA ILE A 146 10.88 4.25 0.51
C ILE A 146 10.30 2.88 0.12
N ALA A 147 9.73 2.76 -1.07
CA ALA A 147 9.07 1.53 -1.52
C ALA A 147 9.98 0.28 -1.57
N PRO A 148 11.28 0.36 -1.95
CA PRO A 148 12.17 -0.80 -1.92
C PRO A 148 12.32 -1.42 -0.54
N HIS A 149 12.30 -0.61 0.52
CA HIS A 149 12.43 -1.10 1.91
C HIS A 149 11.20 -1.92 2.38
N ILE A 150 10.04 -1.66 1.80
CA ILE A 150 8.80 -2.39 2.12
C ILE A 150 8.75 -3.73 1.38
N THR A 151 9.28 -3.80 0.16
CA THR A 151 9.22 -5.00 -0.68
C THR A 151 10.30 -6.03 -0.36
N HIS A 152 11.46 -5.63 0.18
CA HIS A 152 12.48 -6.57 0.66
C HIS A 152 12.00 -7.42 1.87
N GLY A 153 11.02 -6.95 2.62
CA GLY A 153 10.39 -7.71 3.71
C GLY A 153 9.42 -8.81 3.26
N LEU A 154 9.01 -8.83 1.99
CA LEU A 154 8.07 -9.80 1.40
C LEU A 154 8.76 -10.91 0.59
N SER A 155 10.08 -10.95 0.54
CA SER A 155 10.83 -12.11 0.05
C SER A 155 10.69 -13.24 1.06
N ILE A 156 9.65 -14.05 0.91
CA ILE A 156 9.51 -15.32 1.60
C ILE A 156 10.65 -16.23 1.10
N ARG A 157 11.62 -16.47 1.98
CA ARG A 157 12.61 -17.54 1.82
C ARG A 157 11.94 -18.89 1.91
#